data_0a017dfdeca357cd1daa09ff07b9ee49
#
_entry.id   0a017dfdeca357cd1daa09ff07b9ee49
#
_cell.length_a   1.000
_cell.length_b   1.000
_cell.length_c   1.000
_cell.angle_alpha   90.00
_cell.angle_beta   90.00
_cell.angle_gamma   90.00
#
_symmetry.space_group_name_H-M   'P 1'
#
loop_
_entity.id
_entity.type
_entity.pdbx_description
1 polymer ?
#
loop_
_entity_poly.entity_id
_entity_poly.type
_entity_poly.pdbx_seq_one_letter_code
_entity_poly.pdbx_strand_id
1 'polypeptide(L)'
;MYPQGNLFIPAPHGRLEAILKEPDEKFRGVALVAHPHPLGGGTMHNKVVFRASTGLLDAGLVALRFNFRSVGLSTGTHDDGIGEQDDIRTALDFLSENYPNE
;
A
#
# COMPACT_ATOMS: atom_id res chain seq x y z
N MET A 1 -8.31 1.80 15.83
CA MET A 1 -8.44 2.52 14.55
C MET A 1 -7.11 3.16 14.16
N TYR A 2 -6.68 2.99 12.96
CA TYR A 2 -5.43 3.57 12.47
C TYR A 2 -5.73 4.85 11.68
N PRO A 3 -4.84 5.87 11.72
CA PRO A 3 -5.07 7.08 10.94
C PRO A 3 -5.19 6.78 9.45
N GLN A 4 -6.19 7.37 8.81
CA GLN A 4 -6.43 7.20 7.38
C GLN A 4 -5.77 8.30 6.57
N GLY A 5 -5.63 8.06 5.26
CA GLY A 5 -5.07 9.00 4.31
C GLY A 5 -3.60 8.73 4.04
N ASN A 6 -2.88 9.78 3.70
CA ASN A 6 -1.47 9.66 3.35
C ASN A 6 -0.62 9.38 4.59
N LEU A 7 0.27 8.39 4.47
CA LEU A 7 1.17 8.04 5.56
C LEU A 7 2.47 7.47 5.00
N PHE A 8 3.44 7.26 5.87
CA PHE A 8 4.70 6.62 5.52
C PHE A 8 4.85 5.35 6.35
N ILE A 9 5.21 4.26 5.68
CA ILE A 9 5.49 2.98 6.33
C ILE A 9 7.01 2.85 6.48
N PRO A 10 7.53 2.69 7.71
CA PRO A 10 8.96 2.48 7.90
C PRO A 10 9.45 1.23 7.17
N ALA A 11 10.58 1.35 6.50
CA ALA A 11 11.18 0.27 5.72
C ALA A 11 12.69 0.24 5.97
N PRO A 12 13.39 -0.89 5.70
CA PRO A 12 14.85 -0.95 5.90
C PRO A 12 15.62 0.13 5.14
N HIS A 13 15.14 0.52 3.95
CA HIS A 13 15.77 1.58 3.14
C HIS A 13 15.29 2.99 3.49
N GLY A 14 14.38 3.14 4.47
CA GLY A 14 13.82 4.41 4.89
C GLY A 14 12.32 4.36 5.07
N ARG A 15 11.55 4.57 3.98
CA ARG A 15 10.08 4.63 4.06
C ARG A 15 9.43 4.30 2.73
N LEU A 16 8.15 3.88 2.81
CA LEU A 16 7.26 3.74 1.67
C LEU A 16 6.13 4.75 1.80
N GLU A 17 5.87 5.50 0.75
CA GLU A 17 4.71 6.39 0.69
C GLU A 17 3.45 5.55 0.44
N ALA A 18 2.40 5.79 1.23
CA ALA A 18 1.19 4.95 1.17
C ALA A 18 -0.08 5.76 1.42
N ILE A 19 -1.20 5.20 1.00
CA ILE A 19 -2.54 5.71 1.33
C ILE A 19 -3.34 4.58 1.92
N LEU A 20 -3.85 4.81 3.13
CA LEU A 20 -4.68 3.85 3.87
C LEU A 20 -6.10 4.38 3.97
N LYS A 21 -7.08 3.54 3.65
CA LYS A 21 -8.50 3.86 3.79
C LYS A 21 -9.21 2.74 4.53
N GLU A 22 -10.08 3.12 5.46
CA GLU A 22 -10.97 2.18 6.15
C GLU A 22 -12.41 2.39 5.69
N PRO A 23 -13.21 1.32 5.55
CA PRO A 23 -14.63 1.48 5.25
C PRO A 23 -15.36 2.18 6.42
N ASP A 24 -16.50 2.80 6.12
CA ASP A 24 -17.28 3.55 7.11
C ASP A 24 -17.86 2.66 8.20
N GLU A 25 -18.11 1.40 7.88
CA GLU A 25 -18.68 0.44 8.81
C GLU A 25 -17.63 -0.56 9.27
N LYS A 26 -18.03 -1.51 10.10
CA LYS A 26 -17.12 -2.58 10.53
C LYS A 26 -16.55 -3.29 9.30
N PHE A 27 -15.23 -3.32 9.20
CA PHE A 27 -14.58 -3.93 8.06
C PHE A 27 -14.50 -5.46 8.19
N ARG A 28 -14.44 -6.12 7.00
CA ARG A 28 -14.48 -7.57 6.85
C ARG A 28 -13.09 -8.18 6.65
N GLY A 29 -12.08 -7.36 6.49
CA GLY A 29 -10.71 -7.79 6.26
C GLY A 29 -9.86 -6.64 5.77
N VAL A 30 -8.63 -6.96 5.34
CA VAL A 30 -7.68 -5.98 4.82
C VAL A 30 -7.20 -6.41 3.44
N ALA A 31 -6.80 -5.45 2.63
CA ALA A 31 -6.29 -5.73 1.30
C ALA A 31 -5.15 -4.78 0.97
N LEU A 32 -4.15 -5.32 0.26
CA LEU A 32 -3.03 -4.55 -0.26
C LEU A 32 -3.15 -4.46 -1.77
N VAL A 33 -2.99 -3.26 -2.32
CA VAL A 33 -3.01 -3.03 -3.77
C VAL A 33 -1.65 -2.51 -4.20
N ALA A 34 -0.97 -3.27 -5.06
CA ALA A 34 0.31 -2.87 -5.65
C ALA A 34 0.08 -2.24 -7.02
N HIS A 35 0.98 -1.32 -7.41
CA HIS A 35 0.87 -0.64 -8.69
C HIS A 35 1.69 -1.34 -9.77
N PRO A 36 1.48 -0.98 -11.08
CA PRO A 36 2.28 -1.52 -12.17
C PRO A 36 3.76 -1.19 -12.04
N HIS A 37 4.58 -1.85 -12.86
CA HIS A 37 6.03 -1.72 -12.83
C HIS A 37 6.47 -0.24 -12.87
N PRO A 38 7.35 0.20 -11.95
CA PRO A 38 7.74 1.61 -11.85
C PRO A 38 8.37 2.18 -13.11
N LEU A 39 9.17 1.38 -13.83
CA LEU A 39 9.83 1.83 -15.07
C LEU A 39 8.83 2.06 -16.20
N GLY A 40 7.61 1.53 -16.09
CA GLY A 40 6.51 1.81 -16.99
C GLY A 40 5.64 2.97 -16.56
N GLY A 41 6.08 3.76 -15.59
CA GLY A 41 5.32 4.90 -15.07
C GLY A 41 4.29 4.54 -14.01
N GLY A 42 4.36 3.33 -13.44
CA GLY A 42 3.42 2.88 -12.42
C GLY A 42 3.60 3.62 -11.11
N THR A 43 2.49 4.01 -10.49
CA THR A 43 2.45 4.61 -9.15
C THR A 43 1.16 4.18 -8.45
N MET A 44 1.09 4.42 -7.14
CA MET A 44 -0.13 4.17 -6.36
C MET A 44 -1.31 5.05 -6.80
N HIS A 45 -1.06 6.07 -7.63
CA HIS A 45 -2.09 6.95 -8.19
C HIS A 45 -2.61 6.49 -9.55
N ASN A 46 -2.13 5.35 -10.06
CA ASN A 46 -2.63 4.74 -11.28
C ASN A 46 -4.14 4.51 -11.16
N LYS A 47 -4.89 4.76 -12.26
CA LYS A 47 -6.36 4.64 -12.27
C LYS A 47 -6.84 3.26 -11.82
N VAL A 48 -6.17 2.20 -12.27
CA VAL A 48 -6.56 0.82 -11.93
C VAL A 48 -6.35 0.59 -10.44
N VAL A 49 -5.22 1.05 -9.90
CA VAL A 49 -4.92 0.95 -8.47
C VAL A 49 -5.96 1.70 -7.64
N PHE A 50 -6.29 2.93 -8.04
CA PHE A 50 -7.30 3.74 -7.36
C PHE A 50 -8.68 3.06 -7.39
N ARG A 51 -9.10 2.57 -8.55
CA ARG A 51 -10.41 1.92 -8.70
C ARG A 51 -10.48 0.60 -7.95
N ALA A 52 -9.40 -0.17 -7.95
CA ALA A 52 -9.33 -1.41 -7.18
C ALA A 52 -9.46 -1.12 -5.68
N SER A 53 -8.76 -0.10 -5.19
CA SER A 53 -8.86 0.32 -3.78
C SER A 53 -10.27 0.74 -3.42
N THR A 54 -10.94 1.53 -4.28
CA THR A 54 -12.32 1.97 -4.06
C THR A 54 -13.27 0.78 -4.02
N GLY A 55 -13.11 -0.17 -4.95
CA GLY A 55 -13.93 -1.38 -4.98
C GLY A 55 -13.76 -2.23 -3.71
N LEU A 56 -12.55 -2.34 -3.21
CA LEU A 56 -12.27 -3.07 -1.97
C LEU A 56 -12.91 -2.38 -0.77
N LEU A 57 -12.85 -1.05 -0.70
CA LEU A 57 -13.53 -0.28 0.34
C LEU A 57 -15.03 -0.49 0.30
N ASP A 58 -15.62 -0.44 -0.89
CA ASP A 58 -17.06 -0.68 -1.08
C ASP A 58 -17.45 -2.10 -0.67
N ALA A 59 -16.55 -3.05 -0.79
CA ALA A 59 -16.76 -4.43 -0.34
C ALA A 59 -16.54 -4.61 1.17
N GLY A 60 -16.19 -3.55 1.90
CA GLY A 60 -16.01 -3.59 3.34
C GLY A 60 -14.60 -3.94 3.79
N LEU A 61 -13.61 -3.77 2.94
CA LEU A 61 -12.21 -4.07 3.27
C LEU A 61 -11.41 -2.80 3.53
N VAL A 62 -10.49 -2.87 4.49
CA VAL A 62 -9.45 -1.85 4.64
C VAL A 62 -8.54 -1.97 3.42
N ALA A 63 -8.28 -0.87 2.74
CA ALA A 63 -7.45 -0.86 1.54
C ALA A 63 -6.19 -0.04 1.76
N LEU A 64 -5.04 -0.67 1.53
CA LEU A 64 -3.73 -0.03 1.56
C LEU A 64 -3.14 -0.08 0.16
N ARG A 65 -2.76 1.08 -0.38
CA ARG A 65 -1.96 1.16 -1.60
C ARG A 65 -0.69 1.93 -1.29
N PHE A 66 0.38 1.63 -1.98
CA PHE A 66 1.67 2.24 -1.69
C PHE A 66 2.49 2.40 -2.96
N ASN A 67 3.50 3.27 -2.89
CA ASN A 67 4.52 3.39 -3.92
C ASN A 67 5.70 2.49 -3.58
N PHE A 68 6.13 1.66 -4.54
CA PHE A 68 7.36 0.89 -4.39
C PHE A 68 8.55 1.82 -4.18
N ARG A 69 9.68 1.25 -3.71
CA ARG A 69 10.92 1.99 -3.54
C ARG A 69 11.25 2.81 -4.79
N SER A 70 11.82 3.98 -4.61
CA SER A 70 12.18 4.93 -5.66
C SER A 70 11.01 5.65 -6.33
N VAL A 71 9.76 5.30 -6.04
CA VAL A 71 8.58 5.91 -6.66
C VAL A 71 7.99 6.97 -5.71
N GLY A 72 7.62 8.12 -6.25
CA GLY A 72 7.03 9.21 -5.47
C GLY A 72 7.93 9.59 -4.30
N LEU A 73 7.36 9.61 -3.10
CA LEU A 73 8.09 9.94 -1.87
C LEU A 73 8.65 8.70 -1.14
N SER A 74 8.53 7.51 -1.73
CA SER A 74 9.19 6.33 -1.20
C SER A 74 10.70 6.43 -1.42
N THR A 75 11.48 5.98 -0.45
CA THR A 75 12.94 5.99 -0.52
C THR A 75 13.48 4.78 -1.30
N GLY A 76 14.80 4.66 -1.37
CA GLY A 76 15.45 3.54 -2.01
C GLY A 76 15.63 3.73 -3.51
N THR A 77 16.11 2.67 -4.16
CA THR A 77 16.33 2.64 -5.61
C THR A 77 15.66 1.40 -6.22
N HIS A 78 15.24 1.51 -7.48
CA HIS A 78 14.64 0.39 -8.20
C HIS A 78 15.59 -0.82 -8.19
N ASP A 79 15.07 -2.01 -7.93
CA ASP A 79 15.86 -3.22 -7.74
C ASP A 79 15.36 -4.41 -8.58
N ASP A 80 14.82 -4.14 -9.75
CA ASP A 80 14.38 -5.13 -10.77
C ASP A 80 13.45 -6.21 -10.20
N GLY A 81 12.61 -5.87 -9.25
CA GLY A 81 11.63 -6.77 -8.66
C GLY A 81 12.08 -7.49 -7.41
N ILE A 82 13.39 -7.56 -7.15
CA ILE A 82 13.91 -8.30 -5.99
C ILE A 82 13.62 -7.53 -4.69
N GLY A 83 14.09 -6.29 -4.61
CA GLY A 83 13.84 -5.44 -3.45
C GLY A 83 12.37 -5.02 -3.33
N GLU A 84 11.67 -4.93 -4.47
CA GLU A 84 10.24 -4.61 -4.49
C GLU A 84 9.41 -5.69 -3.81
N GLN A 85 9.82 -6.95 -3.84
CA GLN A 85 9.18 -8.01 -3.06
C GLN A 85 9.27 -7.74 -1.56
N ASP A 86 10.39 -7.19 -1.11
CA ASP A 86 10.54 -6.79 0.29
C ASP A 86 9.62 -5.63 0.65
N ASP A 87 9.36 -4.72 -0.29
CA ASP A 87 8.41 -3.64 -0.09
C ASP A 87 6.99 -4.18 0.11
N ILE A 88 6.58 -5.18 -0.67
CA ILE A 88 5.29 -5.86 -0.48
C ILE A 88 5.21 -6.48 0.90
N ARG A 89 6.26 -7.17 1.33
CA ARG A 89 6.30 -7.78 2.66
C ARG A 89 6.22 -6.74 3.76
N THR A 90 6.94 -5.63 3.62
CA THR A 90 6.89 -4.51 4.57
C THR A 90 5.46 -3.97 4.69
N ALA A 91 4.78 -3.77 3.58
CA ALA A 91 3.39 -3.28 3.57
C ALA A 91 2.42 -4.30 4.18
N LEU A 92 2.60 -5.59 3.90
CA LEU A 92 1.78 -6.65 4.50
C LEU A 92 2.00 -6.73 6.01
N ASP A 93 3.23 -6.62 6.47
CA ASP A 93 3.54 -6.62 7.89
C ASP A 93 2.90 -5.42 8.59
N PHE A 94 2.91 -4.26 7.95
CA PHE A 94 2.24 -3.07 8.46
C PHE A 94 0.74 -3.33 8.66
N LEU A 95 0.08 -3.93 7.68
CA LEU A 95 -1.34 -4.29 7.79
C LEU A 95 -1.57 -5.28 8.93
N SER A 96 -0.75 -6.33 9.00
CA SER A 96 -0.85 -7.35 10.04
C SER A 96 -0.70 -6.78 11.44
N GLU A 97 0.24 -5.87 11.62
CA GLU A 97 0.51 -5.25 12.93
C GLU A 97 -0.61 -4.32 13.37
N ASN A 98 -1.25 -3.63 12.43
CA ASN A 98 -2.29 -2.65 12.75
C ASN A 98 -3.70 -3.23 12.69
N TYR A 99 -3.88 -4.39 12.08
CA TYR A 99 -5.16 -5.10 11.96
C TYR A 99 -4.97 -6.58 12.24
N PRO A 100 -4.55 -6.96 13.47
CA PRO A 100 -4.07 -8.33 13.74
C PRO A 100 -5.13 -9.42 13.64
N ASN A 101 -6.41 -9.09 13.63
CA ASN A 101 -7.51 -10.06 13.57
C ASN A 101 -8.20 -10.08 12.20
N GLU A 102 -7.59 -9.51 11.18
CA GLU A 102 -8.18 -9.39 9.85
C GLU A 102 -7.42 -10.10 8.69
#